data_24c2f11ff0d499610e3953efd99d94c9
#
_entry.id   24c2f11ff0d499610e3953efd99d94c9
#
_cell.length_a   1.000
_cell.length_b   1.000
_cell.length_c   1.000
_cell.angle_alpha   90.00
_cell.angle_beta   90.00
_cell.angle_gamma   90.00
#
_symmetry.space_group_name_H-M   'P 1'
#
loop_
_entity.id
_entity.type
_entity.pdbx_description
1 polymer ?
#
loop_
_entity_poly.entity_id
_entity_poly.type
_entity_poly.pdbx_seq_one_letter_code
_entity_poly.pdbx_strand_id
1 'polypeptide(L)'
;MERFFQEYLVKESGASAHTIRSYRDTFVHLIDYIEAQMHVSPEKISLSMMTKSTMTAFLDWLESDRSSSIRTRNQRCAALKSFFRYMIYEDPTHMSQWKEISSIKSKKGPNGRLDYLTIDGVKLLLEQVDTNSIRGRRDLTMLMLLYNSGARVGELTSLTVSSVRADKPYVVTLIGKGSKRRIVPIDEDVMNLVVAYLHENNLDNPSKGAYPLFSNIWGEPLTSSGVAYVINKYAAQARILHPELIPSKISPHIFRHSRAMHLLQAGVNLVYIRDILGHVSVKTTEIYARADSGLKRDALEAAYVDMGIHEPEQKSWEKNQKLREYLKSLA
;
A
#
# COMPACT_ATOMS: atom_id res chain seq x y z
N MET A 1 17.59 -5.01 25.96
CA MET A 1 16.54 -5.23 24.96
C MET A 1 15.15 -4.90 25.52
N GLU A 2 14.82 -5.35 26.72
CA GLU A 2 13.52 -5.09 27.38
C GLU A 2 13.18 -3.59 27.42
N ARG A 3 14.09 -2.73 27.94
CA ARG A 3 13.89 -1.28 27.98
C ARG A 3 13.64 -0.66 26.58
N PHE A 4 14.30 -1.18 25.53
CA PHE A 4 14.04 -0.73 24.17
C PHE A 4 12.59 -0.99 23.73
N PHE A 5 12.05 -2.17 24.02
CA PHE A 5 10.69 -2.51 23.64
C PHE A 5 9.62 -1.87 24.50
N GLN A 6 9.82 -1.85 25.83
CA GLN A 6 8.78 -1.40 26.77
C GLN A 6 8.81 0.11 27.04
N GLU A 7 9.98 0.73 27.02
CA GLU A 7 10.13 2.16 27.31
C GLU A 7 10.33 2.97 26.03
N TYR A 8 11.42 2.74 25.31
CA TYR A 8 11.77 3.57 24.16
C TYR A 8 10.72 3.46 23.04
N LEU A 9 10.36 2.25 22.58
CA LEU A 9 9.39 2.11 21.48
C LEU A 9 7.98 2.53 21.89
N VAL A 10 7.54 2.20 23.10
CA VAL A 10 6.17 2.47 23.55
C VAL A 10 6.03 3.90 24.03
N LYS A 11 6.86 4.32 25.00
CA LYS A 11 6.68 5.59 25.71
C LYS A 11 7.30 6.78 24.98
N GLU A 12 8.51 6.60 24.44
CA GLU A 12 9.24 7.73 23.82
C GLU A 12 8.92 7.86 22.32
N SER A 13 8.96 6.77 21.56
CA SER A 13 8.75 6.85 20.11
C SER A 13 7.29 6.70 19.68
N GLY A 14 6.38 6.34 20.58
CA GLY A 14 4.96 6.14 20.27
C GLY A 14 4.73 5.10 19.16
N ALA A 15 5.55 4.05 19.11
CA ALA A 15 5.49 3.06 18.06
C ALA A 15 4.18 2.25 18.13
N SER A 16 3.56 1.99 16.96
CA SER A 16 2.35 1.17 16.92
C SER A 16 2.63 -0.28 17.33
N ALA A 17 1.61 -0.97 17.85
CA ALA A 17 1.70 -2.40 18.17
C ALA A 17 2.21 -3.25 16.99
N HIS A 18 1.86 -2.87 15.75
CA HIS A 18 2.34 -3.53 14.55
C HIS A 18 3.86 -3.32 14.34
N THR A 19 4.36 -2.11 14.58
CA THR A 19 5.81 -1.80 14.52
C THR A 19 6.56 -2.58 15.57
N ILE A 20 6.07 -2.61 16.81
CA ILE A 20 6.67 -3.35 17.92
C ILE A 20 6.74 -4.84 17.58
N ARG A 21 5.66 -5.43 17.08
CA ARG A 21 5.62 -6.83 16.65
C ARG A 21 6.64 -7.12 15.54
N SER A 22 6.69 -6.26 14.51
CA SER A 22 7.65 -6.41 13.41
C SER A 22 9.10 -6.32 13.89
N TYR A 23 9.39 -5.45 14.85
CA TYR A 23 10.73 -5.34 15.44
C TYR A 23 11.05 -6.57 16.28
N ARG A 24 10.13 -7.00 17.15
CA ARG A 24 10.28 -8.25 17.92
C ARG A 24 10.65 -9.43 17.01
N ASP A 25 9.88 -9.62 15.94
CA ASP A 25 10.12 -10.71 14.98
C ASP A 25 11.50 -10.61 14.31
N THR A 26 12.02 -9.38 14.15
CA THR A 26 13.38 -9.18 13.63
C THR A 26 14.43 -9.74 14.61
N PHE A 27 14.27 -9.48 15.90
CA PHE A 27 15.21 -9.95 16.90
C PHE A 27 15.08 -11.46 17.17
N VAL A 28 13.89 -12.04 17.06
CA VAL A 28 13.70 -13.50 17.09
C VAL A 28 14.51 -14.12 15.95
N HIS A 29 14.36 -13.65 14.72
CA HIS A 29 15.15 -14.15 13.59
C HIS A 29 16.65 -13.91 13.72
N LEU A 30 17.09 -12.83 14.38
CA LEU A 30 18.49 -12.59 14.64
C LEU A 30 19.06 -13.63 15.63
N ILE A 31 18.29 -13.97 16.66
CA ILE A 31 18.67 -15.02 17.64
C ILE A 31 18.74 -16.36 16.92
N ASP A 32 17.71 -16.72 16.12
CA ASP A 32 17.70 -17.96 15.30
C ASP A 32 18.96 -18.05 14.40
N TYR A 33 19.34 -16.92 13.78
CA TYR A 33 20.51 -16.84 12.92
C TYR A 33 21.81 -17.09 13.70
N ILE A 34 21.97 -16.44 14.85
CA ILE A 34 23.19 -16.58 15.68
C ILE A 34 23.31 -18.03 16.18
N GLU A 35 22.21 -18.64 16.59
CA GLU A 35 22.20 -20.02 17.04
C GLU A 35 22.55 -20.98 15.89
N ALA A 36 21.90 -20.82 14.72
CA ALA A 36 22.07 -21.73 13.59
C ALA A 36 23.40 -21.56 12.87
N GLN A 37 23.91 -20.33 12.71
CA GLN A 37 25.11 -20.06 11.89
C GLN A 37 26.38 -19.83 12.69
N MET A 38 26.24 -19.34 13.92
CA MET A 38 27.39 -19.07 14.79
C MET A 38 27.55 -20.13 15.91
N HIS A 39 26.59 -21.05 16.04
CA HIS A 39 26.57 -22.12 17.05
C HIS A 39 26.65 -21.57 18.49
N VAL A 40 26.05 -20.41 18.72
CA VAL A 40 26.01 -19.74 20.03
C VAL A 40 24.60 -19.83 20.59
N SER A 41 24.44 -20.46 21.77
CA SER A 41 23.14 -20.52 22.45
C SER A 41 22.65 -19.13 22.87
N PRO A 42 21.33 -18.88 22.89
CA PRO A 42 20.75 -17.56 23.18
C PRO A 42 21.28 -16.91 24.47
N GLU A 43 21.55 -17.70 25.50
CA GLU A 43 22.05 -17.22 26.80
C GLU A 43 23.50 -16.71 26.75
N LYS A 44 24.25 -17.12 25.73
CA LYS A 44 25.66 -16.74 25.52
C LYS A 44 25.84 -15.60 24.52
N ILE A 45 24.73 -15.08 23.97
CA ILE A 45 24.78 -13.95 23.03
C ILE A 45 25.23 -12.69 23.79
N SER A 46 26.34 -12.10 23.36
CA SER A 46 26.88 -10.87 23.92
C SER A 46 26.80 -9.70 22.93
N LEU A 47 26.82 -8.47 23.46
CA LEU A 47 26.82 -7.26 22.63
C LEU A 47 28.08 -7.15 21.76
N SER A 48 29.20 -7.72 22.17
CA SER A 48 30.45 -7.74 21.39
C SER A 48 30.32 -8.51 20.07
N MET A 49 29.38 -9.49 20.00
CA MET A 49 29.07 -10.24 18.76
C MET A 49 28.26 -9.43 17.76
N MET A 50 27.61 -8.35 18.20
CA MET A 50 26.77 -7.50 17.37
C MET A 50 27.62 -6.55 16.54
N THR A 51 28.34 -7.07 15.56
CA THR A 51 29.17 -6.27 14.64
C THR A 51 28.43 -5.93 13.38
N LYS A 52 28.92 -4.95 12.61
CA LYS A 52 28.39 -4.64 11.28
C LYS A 52 28.44 -5.86 10.35
N SER A 53 29.52 -6.65 10.44
CA SER A 53 29.67 -7.87 9.66
C SER A 53 28.59 -8.89 10.01
N THR A 54 28.38 -9.15 11.31
CA THR A 54 27.34 -10.07 11.79
C THR A 54 25.93 -9.62 11.33
N MET A 55 25.63 -8.32 11.45
CA MET A 55 24.32 -7.79 11.01
C MET A 55 24.14 -7.86 9.50
N THR A 56 25.21 -7.67 8.72
CA THR A 56 25.14 -7.80 7.25
C THR A 56 24.94 -9.24 6.86
N ALA A 57 25.69 -10.18 7.45
CA ALA A 57 25.53 -11.61 7.21
C ALA A 57 24.13 -12.12 7.59
N PHE A 58 23.58 -11.66 8.72
CA PHE A 58 22.18 -11.94 9.08
C PHE A 58 21.19 -11.47 8.02
N LEU A 59 21.37 -10.24 7.51
CA LEU A 59 20.48 -9.69 6.49
C LEU A 59 20.61 -10.43 5.14
N ASP A 60 21.79 -10.96 4.81
CA ASP A 60 22.01 -11.78 3.63
C ASP A 60 21.43 -13.18 3.81
N TRP A 61 21.58 -13.78 5.00
CA TRP A 61 20.93 -15.05 5.36
C TRP A 61 19.40 -14.99 5.25
N LEU A 62 18.78 -13.86 5.60
CA LEU A 62 17.35 -13.70 5.40
C LEU A 62 16.94 -13.80 3.92
N GLU A 63 17.78 -13.33 3.02
CA GLU A 63 17.52 -13.42 1.58
C GLU A 63 17.79 -14.82 1.02
N SER A 64 18.94 -15.44 1.38
CA SER A 64 19.36 -16.74 0.83
C SER A 64 18.57 -17.90 1.43
N ASP A 65 18.53 -18.00 2.76
CA ASP A 65 18.01 -19.18 3.46
C ASP A 65 16.52 -19.07 3.79
N ARG A 66 16.04 -17.85 4.07
CA ARG A 66 14.63 -17.60 4.40
C ARG A 66 13.82 -17.05 3.22
N SER A 67 14.42 -16.95 2.03
CA SER A 67 13.77 -16.45 0.81
C SER A 67 13.04 -15.10 1.01
N SER A 68 13.57 -14.25 1.89
CA SER A 68 12.98 -12.95 2.19
C SER A 68 13.16 -11.98 1.03
N SER A 69 12.11 -11.24 0.68
CA SER A 69 12.21 -10.18 -0.32
C SER A 69 13.14 -9.06 0.15
N ILE A 70 13.72 -8.30 -0.79
CA ILE A 70 14.52 -7.09 -0.50
C ILE A 70 13.73 -6.12 0.39
N ARG A 71 12.42 -6.01 0.20
CA ARG A 71 11.54 -5.19 1.04
C ARG A 71 11.53 -5.67 2.50
N THR A 72 11.36 -6.96 2.71
CA THR A 72 11.38 -7.59 4.05
C THR A 72 12.76 -7.42 4.69
N ARG A 73 13.82 -7.70 3.96
CA ARG A 73 15.20 -7.48 4.40
C ARG A 73 15.44 -6.03 4.84
N ASN A 74 14.99 -5.06 4.07
CA ASN A 74 15.13 -3.64 4.40
C ASN A 74 14.29 -3.24 5.63
N GLN A 75 13.12 -3.83 5.82
CA GLN A 75 12.32 -3.65 7.03
C GLN A 75 13.05 -4.18 8.28
N ARG A 76 13.68 -5.35 8.19
CA ARG A 76 14.50 -5.91 9.26
C ARG A 76 15.73 -5.03 9.53
N CYS A 77 16.39 -4.56 8.48
CA CYS A 77 17.49 -3.59 8.59
C CYS A 77 17.06 -2.31 9.33
N ALA A 78 15.86 -1.79 9.07
CA ALA A 78 15.33 -0.62 9.76
C ALA A 78 15.12 -0.87 11.27
N ALA A 79 14.65 -2.07 11.64
CA ALA A 79 14.49 -2.47 13.04
C ALA A 79 15.83 -2.54 13.76
N LEU A 80 16.86 -3.15 13.15
CA LEU A 80 18.22 -3.18 13.68
C LEU A 80 18.77 -1.77 13.88
N LYS A 81 18.65 -0.91 12.86
CA LYS A 81 19.12 0.49 12.97
C LYS A 81 18.42 1.26 14.08
N SER A 82 17.13 1.05 14.28
CA SER A 82 16.39 1.70 15.37
C SER A 82 16.95 1.29 16.73
N PHE A 83 17.20 -0.02 16.91
CA PHE A 83 17.80 -0.53 18.15
C PHE A 83 19.21 -0.02 18.38
N PHE A 84 20.10 -0.10 17.38
CA PHE A 84 21.48 0.32 17.57
C PHE A 84 21.64 1.83 17.69
N ARG A 85 20.71 2.64 17.14
CA ARG A 85 20.65 4.08 17.44
C ARG A 85 20.28 4.35 18.91
N TYR A 86 19.34 3.60 19.46
CA TYR A 86 19.03 3.65 20.88
C TYR A 86 20.25 3.26 21.72
N MET A 87 20.98 2.21 21.33
CA MET A 87 22.19 1.75 22.03
C MET A 87 23.32 2.78 22.03
N ILE A 88 23.39 3.70 21.07
CA ILE A 88 24.40 4.80 21.09
C ILE A 88 24.30 5.62 22.38
N TYR A 89 23.10 5.78 22.92
CA TYR A 89 22.87 6.54 24.16
C TYR A 89 22.94 5.67 25.40
N GLU A 90 22.52 4.41 25.32
CA GLU A 90 22.50 3.48 26.46
C GLU A 90 23.88 2.87 26.77
N ASP A 91 24.72 2.72 25.76
CA ASP A 91 26.05 2.12 25.87
C ASP A 91 27.08 2.95 25.08
N PRO A 92 27.53 4.07 25.61
CA PRO A 92 28.53 4.92 24.98
C PRO A 92 29.87 4.23 24.74
N THR A 93 30.19 3.20 25.52
CA THR A 93 31.46 2.47 25.44
C THR A 93 31.66 1.83 24.05
N HIS A 94 30.58 1.35 23.43
CA HIS A 94 30.60 0.73 22.10
C HIS A 94 30.00 1.63 21.02
N MET A 95 29.94 2.95 21.23
CA MET A 95 29.31 3.92 20.32
C MET A 95 29.78 3.78 18.87
N SER A 96 31.07 3.55 18.64
CA SER A 96 31.62 3.36 17.27
C SER A 96 30.97 2.17 16.57
N GLN A 97 30.88 1.05 17.26
CA GLN A 97 30.24 -0.18 16.76
C GLN A 97 28.76 0.04 16.41
N TRP A 98 28.02 0.73 17.29
CA TRP A 98 26.59 1.03 17.06
C TRP A 98 26.40 1.98 15.87
N LYS A 99 27.26 2.96 15.69
CA LYS A 99 27.27 3.86 14.53
C LYS A 99 27.53 3.09 13.22
N GLU A 100 28.49 2.17 13.21
CA GLU A 100 28.80 1.35 12.05
C GLU A 100 27.58 0.49 11.62
N ILE A 101 26.91 -0.18 12.57
CA ILE A 101 25.71 -0.96 12.27
C ILE A 101 24.59 -0.05 11.74
N SER A 102 24.40 1.11 12.37
CA SER A 102 23.40 2.08 11.94
C SER A 102 23.65 2.64 10.53
N SER A 103 24.88 2.55 10.03
CA SER A 103 25.28 2.97 8.70
C SER A 103 24.95 1.97 7.57
N ILE A 104 24.52 0.72 7.88
CA ILE A 104 24.18 -0.29 6.89
C ILE A 104 23.13 0.28 5.93
N LYS A 105 23.41 0.23 4.62
CA LYS A 105 22.50 0.78 3.60
C LYS A 105 21.36 -0.20 3.28
N SER A 106 20.18 0.33 3.02
CA SER A 106 19.09 -0.44 2.43
C SER A 106 19.44 -0.82 0.99
N LYS A 107 19.13 -2.06 0.58
CA LYS A 107 19.29 -2.49 -0.81
C LYS A 107 18.24 -1.81 -1.68
N LYS A 108 18.62 -1.39 -2.89
CA LYS A 108 17.65 -0.96 -3.89
C LYS A 108 16.92 -2.20 -4.43
N GLY A 109 15.62 -2.21 -4.28
CA GLY A 109 14.77 -3.23 -4.90
C GLY A 109 14.35 -2.84 -6.31
N PRO A 110 13.84 -3.79 -7.11
CA PRO A 110 13.23 -3.45 -8.38
C PRO A 110 12.07 -2.47 -8.15
N ASN A 111 11.99 -1.45 -8.97
CA ASN A 111 10.80 -0.59 -9.01
C ASN A 111 9.65 -1.45 -9.56
N GLY A 112 8.83 -2.00 -8.67
CA GLY A 112 7.65 -2.75 -9.06
C GLY A 112 6.67 -1.84 -9.83
N ARG A 113 6.03 -2.39 -10.86
CA ARG A 113 4.83 -1.76 -11.41
C ARG A 113 3.81 -1.58 -10.28
N LEU A 114 3.13 -0.45 -10.31
CA LEU A 114 2.00 -0.24 -9.41
C LEU A 114 0.82 -1.07 -9.94
N ASP A 115 0.51 -2.15 -9.23
CA ASP A 115 -0.66 -2.96 -9.57
C ASP A 115 -1.92 -2.22 -9.14
N TYR A 116 -2.85 -2.04 -10.07
CA TYR A 116 -4.19 -1.52 -9.81
C TYR A 116 -5.18 -2.21 -10.75
N LEU A 117 -6.45 -2.22 -10.38
CA LEU A 117 -7.56 -2.67 -11.21
C LEU A 117 -8.00 -1.53 -12.13
N THR A 118 -8.30 -1.82 -13.37
CA THR A 118 -9.05 -0.91 -14.24
C THR A 118 -10.47 -0.70 -13.72
N ILE A 119 -11.21 0.28 -14.24
CA ILE A 119 -12.62 0.47 -13.89
C ILE A 119 -13.40 -0.80 -14.15
N ASP A 120 -13.18 -1.45 -15.31
CA ASP A 120 -13.85 -2.70 -15.69
C ASP A 120 -13.45 -3.85 -14.75
N GLY A 121 -12.20 -3.92 -14.33
CA GLY A 121 -11.75 -4.91 -13.33
C GLY A 121 -12.42 -4.73 -11.97
N VAL A 122 -12.63 -3.46 -11.54
CA VAL A 122 -13.38 -3.18 -10.30
C VAL A 122 -14.84 -3.59 -10.47
N LYS A 123 -15.50 -3.21 -11.56
CA LYS A 123 -16.88 -3.57 -11.85
C LYS A 123 -17.07 -5.09 -11.88
N LEU A 124 -16.25 -5.79 -12.66
CA LEU A 124 -16.28 -7.25 -12.76
C LEU A 124 -16.17 -7.93 -11.40
N LEU A 125 -15.29 -7.45 -10.53
CA LEU A 125 -15.12 -8.02 -9.18
C LEU A 125 -16.37 -7.79 -8.33
N LEU A 126 -16.99 -6.60 -8.40
CA LEU A 126 -18.19 -6.26 -7.64
C LEU A 126 -19.43 -7.04 -8.14
N GLU A 127 -19.51 -7.34 -9.42
CA GLU A 127 -20.57 -8.15 -10.04
C GLU A 127 -20.58 -9.60 -9.55
N GLN A 128 -19.46 -10.10 -9.00
CA GLN A 128 -19.40 -11.44 -8.43
C GLN A 128 -20.09 -11.55 -7.06
N VAL A 129 -20.52 -10.43 -6.50
CA VAL A 129 -21.13 -10.42 -5.16
C VAL A 129 -22.60 -10.82 -5.25
N ASP A 130 -22.96 -11.93 -4.60
CA ASP A 130 -24.37 -12.36 -4.49
C ASP A 130 -25.14 -11.43 -3.56
N THR A 131 -25.87 -10.49 -4.12
CA THR A 131 -26.68 -9.50 -3.38
C THR A 131 -27.98 -10.07 -2.78
N ASN A 132 -28.35 -11.31 -3.12
CA ASN A 132 -29.51 -11.96 -2.51
C ASN A 132 -29.24 -12.38 -1.05
N SER A 133 -27.98 -12.56 -0.70
CA SER A 133 -27.58 -12.93 0.65
C SER A 133 -27.23 -11.69 1.51
N ILE A 134 -27.59 -11.72 2.80
CA ILE A 134 -27.22 -10.66 3.77
C ILE A 134 -25.72 -10.43 3.81
N ARG A 135 -24.93 -11.51 3.75
CA ARG A 135 -23.46 -11.42 3.71
C ARG A 135 -22.98 -10.75 2.43
N GLY A 136 -23.58 -11.07 1.32
CA GLY A 136 -23.21 -10.45 0.02
C GLY A 136 -23.53 -8.96 0.04
N ARG A 137 -24.69 -8.52 0.51
CA ARG A 137 -25.03 -7.10 0.64
C ARG A 137 -24.04 -6.35 1.55
N ARG A 138 -23.66 -6.95 2.70
CA ARG A 138 -22.57 -6.41 3.53
C ARG A 138 -21.26 -6.29 2.74
N ASP A 139 -20.87 -7.37 2.06
CA ASP A 139 -19.60 -7.43 1.33
C ASP A 139 -19.57 -6.39 0.19
N LEU A 140 -20.68 -6.24 -0.56
CA LEU A 140 -20.81 -5.22 -1.60
C LEU A 140 -20.65 -3.80 -1.02
N THR A 141 -21.41 -3.48 0.04
CA THR A 141 -21.35 -2.18 0.71
C THR A 141 -19.94 -1.87 1.22
N MET A 142 -19.30 -2.86 1.82
CA MET A 142 -17.93 -2.75 2.33
C MET A 142 -16.92 -2.50 1.20
N LEU A 143 -17.00 -3.24 0.10
CA LEU A 143 -16.08 -3.10 -1.04
C LEU A 143 -16.29 -1.77 -1.77
N MET A 144 -17.54 -1.36 -1.96
CA MET A 144 -17.88 -0.06 -2.55
C MET A 144 -17.37 1.09 -1.70
N LEU A 145 -17.55 1.02 -0.36
CA LEU A 145 -17.06 2.04 0.54
C LEU A 145 -15.52 2.07 0.60
N LEU A 146 -14.87 0.91 0.60
CA LEU A 146 -13.40 0.80 0.56
C LEU A 146 -12.84 1.44 -0.71
N TYR A 147 -13.44 1.15 -1.86
CA TYR A 147 -13.03 1.72 -3.15
C TYR A 147 -13.31 3.23 -3.20
N ASN A 148 -14.53 3.64 -2.90
CA ASN A 148 -14.95 5.04 -3.04
C ASN A 148 -14.16 5.97 -2.12
N SER A 149 -13.99 5.58 -0.84
CA SER A 149 -13.24 6.38 0.14
C SER A 149 -11.72 6.30 -0.03
N GLY A 150 -11.20 5.30 -0.74
CA GLY A 150 -9.77 5.02 -0.80
C GLY A 150 -9.15 4.74 0.57
N ALA A 151 -9.93 4.26 1.54
CA ALA A 151 -9.48 3.99 2.90
C ALA A 151 -8.38 2.91 2.94
N ARG A 152 -7.53 2.95 3.96
CA ARG A 152 -6.69 1.80 4.30
C ARG A 152 -7.57 0.73 4.94
N VAL A 153 -7.22 -0.54 4.77
CA VAL A 153 -8.01 -1.63 5.37
C VAL A 153 -8.19 -1.47 6.88
N GLY A 154 -7.16 -1.03 7.61
CA GLY A 154 -7.28 -0.78 9.05
C GLY A 154 -8.18 0.41 9.38
N GLU A 155 -8.27 1.42 8.53
CA GLU A 155 -9.21 2.53 8.67
C GLU A 155 -10.65 2.05 8.43
N LEU A 156 -10.87 1.22 7.42
CA LEU A 156 -12.18 0.63 7.12
C LEU A 156 -12.68 -0.24 8.26
N THR A 157 -11.83 -1.13 8.78
CA THR A 157 -12.21 -2.07 9.88
C THR A 157 -12.41 -1.38 11.22
N SER A 158 -11.92 -0.15 11.40
CA SER A 158 -12.13 0.67 12.59
C SER A 158 -13.33 1.61 12.49
N LEU A 159 -14.04 1.62 11.35
CA LEU A 159 -15.23 2.47 11.20
C LEU A 159 -16.33 2.03 12.17
N THR A 160 -16.94 3.01 12.79
CA THR A 160 -18.17 2.86 13.55
C THR A 160 -19.34 3.48 12.77
N VAL A 161 -20.56 3.20 13.18
CA VAL A 161 -21.76 3.79 12.59
C VAL A 161 -21.69 5.32 12.61
N SER A 162 -21.22 5.91 13.71
CA SER A 162 -21.04 7.38 13.83
C SER A 162 -19.93 7.96 12.93
N SER A 163 -19.12 7.12 12.30
CA SER A 163 -18.13 7.58 11.30
C SER A 163 -18.78 8.01 9.98
N VAL A 164 -20.04 7.64 9.76
CA VAL A 164 -20.80 7.92 8.55
C VAL A 164 -21.78 9.07 8.80
N ARG A 165 -21.74 10.08 7.92
CA ARG A 165 -22.80 11.10 7.85
C ARG A 165 -23.61 10.88 6.58
N ALA A 166 -24.84 10.43 6.78
CA ALA A 166 -25.79 10.10 5.71
C ALA A 166 -26.59 11.30 5.19
N ASP A 167 -26.44 12.48 5.81
CA ASP A 167 -27.01 13.74 5.33
C ASP A 167 -26.03 14.47 4.43
N LYS A 168 -26.54 15.20 3.44
CA LYS A 168 -25.70 15.98 2.51
C LYS A 168 -24.92 17.08 3.25
N PRO A 169 -23.65 17.29 2.96
CA PRO A 169 -22.81 16.48 2.06
C PRO A 169 -22.47 15.12 2.70
N TYR A 170 -22.61 14.05 1.91
CA TYR A 170 -22.31 12.68 2.33
C TYR A 170 -20.82 12.51 2.58
N VAL A 171 -20.45 12.08 3.75
CA VAL A 171 -19.04 11.91 4.11
C VAL A 171 -18.80 10.75 5.05
N VAL A 172 -17.58 10.22 5.01
CA VAL A 172 -17.06 9.29 6.00
C VAL A 172 -15.83 9.89 6.67
N THR A 173 -15.79 9.81 8.00
CA THR A 173 -14.65 10.22 8.82
C THR A 173 -13.71 9.03 9.01
N LEU A 174 -12.51 9.13 8.47
CA LEU A 174 -11.47 8.11 8.59
C LEU A 174 -10.41 8.55 9.62
N ILE A 175 -9.98 7.62 10.46
CA ILE A 175 -8.91 7.84 11.44
C ILE A 175 -7.68 7.05 11.02
N GLY A 176 -6.62 7.75 10.63
CA GLY A 176 -5.37 7.16 10.16
C GLY A 176 -4.29 7.05 11.24
N LYS A 177 -3.07 6.75 10.81
CA LYS A 177 -1.90 6.64 11.69
C LYS A 177 -1.69 7.93 12.51
N GLY A 178 -1.47 7.78 13.82
CA GLY A 178 -1.31 8.90 14.74
C GLY A 178 -2.61 9.64 15.05
N SER A 179 -3.74 8.93 15.00
CA SER A 179 -5.10 9.46 15.26
C SER A 179 -5.50 10.65 14.38
N LYS A 180 -4.84 10.82 13.23
CA LYS A 180 -5.17 11.88 12.28
C LYS A 180 -6.50 11.59 11.62
N ARG A 181 -7.46 12.50 11.82
CA ARG A 181 -8.77 12.44 11.20
C ARG A 181 -8.74 13.08 9.82
N ARG A 182 -9.47 12.48 8.87
CA ARG A 182 -9.81 13.11 7.60
C ARG A 182 -11.25 12.79 7.23
N ILE A 183 -11.88 13.73 6.55
CA ILE A 183 -13.24 13.62 6.06
C ILE A 183 -13.15 13.35 4.56
N VAL A 184 -13.78 12.27 4.11
CA VAL A 184 -13.79 11.88 2.70
C VAL A 184 -15.23 11.97 2.17
N PRO A 185 -15.48 12.76 1.12
CA PRO A 185 -16.76 12.77 0.43
C PRO A 185 -17.06 11.37 -0.16
N ILE A 186 -18.32 10.98 -0.08
CA ILE A 186 -18.82 9.70 -0.60
C ILE A 186 -19.89 9.97 -1.64
N ASP A 187 -19.84 9.24 -2.75
CA ASP A 187 -20.80 9.31 -3.83
C ASP A 187 -22.19 8.86 -3.33
N GLU A 188 -23.25 9.47 -3.85
CA GLU A 188 -24.64 9.27 -3.42
C GLU A 188 -25.05 7.80 -3.49
N ASP A 189 -24.71 7.11 -4.60
CA ASP A 189 -25.05 5.70 -4.78
C ASP A 189 -24.40 4.80 -3.72
N VAL A 190 -23.14 5.10 -3.34
CA VAL A 190 -22.44 4.35 -2.29
C VAL A 190 -23.05 4.67 -0.93
N MET A 191 -23.45 5.90 -0.67
CA MET A 191 -24.11 6.26 0.57
C MET A 191 -25.48 5.58 0.70
N ASN A 192 -26.24 5.49 -0.40
CA ASN A 192 -27.50 4.75 -0.42
C ASN A 192 -27.31 3.28 -0.05
N LEU A 193 -26.26 2.61 -0.56
CA LEU A 193 -25.90 1.25 -0.14
C LEU A 193 -25.59 1.17 1.35
N VAL A 194 -24.85 2.14 1.88
CA VAL A 194 -24.52 2.19 3.32
C VAL A 194 -25.78 2.37 4.16
N VAL A 195 -26.67 3.28 3.79
CA VAL A 195 -27.93 3.52 4.51
C VAL A 195 -28.82 2.28 4.48
N ALA A 196 -28.97 1.63 3.33
CA ALA A 196 -29.72 0.38 3.22
C ALA A 196 -29.13 -0.73 4.10
N TYR A 197 -27.80 -0.84 4.13
CA TYR A 197 -27.10 -1.78 5.01
C TYR A 197 -27.32 -1.47 6.49
N LEU A 198 -27.25 -0.21 6.90
CA LEU A 198 -27.50 0.20 8.28
C LEU A 198 -28.91 -0.17 8.72
N HIS A 199 -29.91 0.11 7.88
CA HIS A 199 -31.32 -0.22 8.14
C HIS A 199 -31.53 -1.72 8.25
N GLU A 200 -31.01 -2.50 7.28
CA GLU A 200 -31.13 -3.97 7.27
C GLU A 200 -30.55 -4.64 8.53
N ASN A 201 -29.46 -4.06 9.07
CA ASN A 201 -28.79 -4.60 10.26
C ASN A 201 -29.24 -3.91 11.57
N ASN A 202 -30.29 -3.10 11.52
CA ASN A 202 -30.81 -2.34 12.66
C ASN A 202 -29.71 -1.45 13.32
N LEU A 203 -28.82 -0.88 12.52
CA LEU A 203 -27.72 -0.01 12.96
C LEU A 203 -28.05 1.48 12.85
N ASP A 204 -29.19 1.85 12.31
CA ASP A 204 -29.70 3.20 12.12
C ASP A 204 -30.17 3.89 13.42
N ASN A 205 -30.23 3.15 14.52
CA ASN A 205 -30.55 3.74 15.82
C ASN A 205 -29.37 4.57 16.36
N PRO A 206 -29.60 5.84 16.78
CA PRO A 206 -28.56 6.71 17.34
C PRO A 206 -27.77 6.12 18.50
N SER A 207 -28.40 5.22 19.31
CA SER A 207 -27.72 4.53 20.43
C SER A 207 -26.60 3.59 19.94
N LYS A 208 -26.60 3.20 18.67
CA LYS A 208 -25.63 2.28 18.06
C LYS A 208 -24.45 2.98 17.38
N GLY A 209 -24.31 4.28 17.56
CA GLY A 209 -23.23 5.06 16.94
C GLY A 209 -21.83 4.51 17.18
N ALA A 210 -21.57 3.90 18.33
CA ALA A 210 -20.28 3.28 18.67
C ALA A 210 -20.09 1.86 18.13
N TYR A 211 -21.12 1.24 17.56
CA TYR A 211 -21.02 -0.11 17.00
C TYR A 211 -20.13 -0.11 15.77
N PRO A 212 -19.41 -1.23 15.49
CA PRO A 212 -18.64 -1.36 14.28
C PRO A 212 -19.55 -1.26 13.06
N LEU A 213 -19.12 -0.50 12.05
CA LEU A 213 -19.89 -0.37 10.80
C LEU A 213 -20.01 -1.72 10.09
N PHE A 214 -18.92 -2.48 10.02
CA PHE A 214 -18.90 -3.83 9.44
C PHE A 214 -18.46 -4.85 10.49
N SER A 215 -19.30 -5.82 10.76
CA SER A 215 -19.07 -6.86 11.76
C SER A 215 -19.03 -8.26 11.15
N ASN A 216 -18.44 -9.18 11.90
CA ASN A 216 -18.54 -10.62 11.65
C ASN A 216 -19.87 -11.17 12.19
N ILE A 217 -20.06 -12.50 12.12
CA ILE A 217 -21.30 -13.16 12.58
C ILE A 217 -21.49 -13.09 14.12
N TRP A 218 -20.45 -12.73 14.87
CA TRP A 218 -20.49 -12.58 16.33
C TRP A 218 -20.67 -11.12 16.76
N GLY A 219 -20.86 -10.20 15.79
CA GLY A 219 -20.99 -8.76 16.07
C GLY A 219 -19.67 -8.04 16.31
N GLU A 220 -18.53 -8.71 16.19
CA GLU A 220 -17.20 -8.10 16.33
C GLU A 220 -16.75 -7.41 15.04
N PRO A 221 -15.90 -6.38 15.12
CA PRO A 221 -15.38 -5.72 13.94
C PRO A 221 -14.70 -6.70 12.98
N LEU A 222 -14.87 -6.51 11.68
CA LEU A 222 -14.11 -7.26 10.69
C LEU A 222 -12.62 -6.99 10.86
N THR A 223 -11.80 -8.03 10.70
CA THR A 223 -10.35 -7.90 10.70
C THR A 223 -9.83 -7.55 9.30
N SER A 224 -8.62 -6.99 9.24
CA SER A 224 -7.94 -6.76 7.95
C SER A 224 -7.79 -8.05 7.12
N SER A 225 -7.58 -9.19 7.78
CA SER A 225 -7.52 -10.50 7.13
C SER A 225 -8.89 -10.93 6.61
N GLY A 226 -9.98 -10.63 7.35
CA GLY A 226 -11.34 -10.88 6.91
C GLY A 226 -11.70 -10.09 5.65
N VAL A 227 -11.36 -8.81 5.60
CA VAL A 227 -11.55 -7.97 4.40
C VAL A 227 -10.73 -8.50 3.23
N ALA A 228 -9.47 -8.88 3.46
CA ALA A 228 -8.62 -9.46 2.42
C ALA A 228 -9.19 -10.79 1.89
N TYR A 229 -9.74 -11.64 2.76
CA TYR A 229 -10.43 -12.87 2.37
C TYR A 229 -11.62 -12.58 1.44
N VAL A 230 -12.47 -11.62 1.80
CA VAL A 230 -13.63 -11.22 0.98
C VAL A 230 -13.19 -10.75 -0.41
N ILE A 231 -12.19 -9.88 -0.48
CA ILE A 231 -11.63 -9.40 -1.75
C ILE A 231 -11.11 -10.57 -2.59
N ASN A 232 -10.32 -11.46 -2.00
CA ASN A 232 -9.73 -12.60 -2.73
C ASN A 232 -10.80 -13.60 -3.20
N LYS A 233 -11.87 -13.82 -2.42
CA LYS A 233 -13.01 -14.65 -2.80
C LYS A 233 -13.63 -14.19 -4.12
N TYR A 234 -14.00 -12.91 -4.21
CA TYR A 234 -14.64 -12.35 -5.40
C TYR A 234 -13.66 -12.15 -6.56
N ALA A 235 -12.41 -11.81 -6.25
CA ALA A 235 -11.37 -11.74 -7.26
C ALA A 235 -11.06 -13.11 -7.90
N ALA A 236 -11.16 -14.20 -7.16
CA ALA A 236 -10.99 -15.54 -7.69
C ALA A 236 -12.11 -15.87 -8.70
N GLN A 237 -13.37 -15.52 -8.38
CA GLN A 237 -14.51 -15.70 -9.27
C GLN A 237 -14.38 -14.83 -10.53
N ALA A 238 -14.08 -13.56 -10.37
CA ALA A 238 -13.88 -12.62 -11.48
C ALA A 238 -12.74 -13.07 -12.42
N ARG A 239 -11.67 -13.63 -11.87
CA ARG A 239 -10.50 -14.11 -12.64
C ARG A 239 -10.82 -15.33 -13.50
N ILE A 240 -11.81 -16.15 -13.12
CA ILE A 240 -12.27 -17.27 -13.96
C ILE A 240 -12.92 -16.73 -15.24
N LEU A 241 -13.63 -15.61 -15.16
CA LEU A 241 -14.31 -15.00 -16.27
C LEU A 241 -13.36 -14.18 -17.16
N HIS A 242 -12.53 -13.33 -16.55
CA HIS A 242 -11.63 -12.42 -17.23
C HIS A 242 -10.27 -12.33 -16.50
N PRO A 243 -9.36 -13.31 -16.73
CA PRO A 243 -8.07 -13.38 -16.04
C PRO A 243 -7.18 -12.17 -16.35
N GLU A 244 -7.35 -11.51 -17.49
CA GLU A 244 -6.60 -10.34 -17.93
C GLU A 244 -6.94 -9.06 -17.13
N LEU A 245 -8.16 -8.98 -16.57
CA LEU A 245 -8.61 -7.81 -15.81
C LEU A 245 -8.26 -7.89 -14.31
N ILE A 246 -7.99 -9.09 -13.80
CA ILE A 246 -7.77 -9.32 -12.37
C ILE A 246 -6.34 -9.80 -12.10
N PRO A 247 -5.49 -9.00 -11.43
CA PRO A 247 -4.13 -9.40 -11.08
C PRO A 247 -4.07 -10.73 -10.33
N SER A 248 -2.97 -11.48 -10.51
CA SER A 248 -2.76 -12.77 -9.83
C SER A 248 -2.76 -12.64 -8.31
N LYS A 249 -2.24 -11.52 -7.79
CA LYS A 249 -2.29 -11.17 -6.37
C LYS A 249 -3.14 -9.93 -6.20
N ILE A 250 -4.15 -10.00 -5.34
CA ILE A 250 -4.99 -8.86 -5.01
C ILE A 250 -4.98 -8.62 -3.50
N SER A 251 -5.07 -7.38 -3.11
CA SER A 251 -5.07 -6.97 -1.70
C SER A 251 -5.91 -5.71 -1.51
N PRO A 252 -6.33 -5.37 -0.28
CA PRO A 252 -7.04 -4.13 -0.01
C PRO A 252 -6.30 -2.86 -0.49
N HIS A 253 -4.96 -2.90 -0.54
CA HIS A 253 -4.17 -1.80 -1.07
C HIS A 253 -4.36 -1.58 -2.58
N ILE A 254 -4.67 -2.64 -3.33
CA ILE A 254 -4.96 -2.52 -4.76
C ILE A 254 -6.23 -1.70 -4.99
N PHE A 255 -7.28 -1.88 -4.18
CA PHE A 255 -8.49 -1.04 -4.24
C PHE A 255 -8.16 0.44 -4.05
N ARG A 256 -7.34 0.75 -3.06
CA ARG A 256 -6.90 2.12 -2.80
C ARG A 256 -6.01 2.67 -3.94
N HIS A 257 -5.11 1.85 -4.51
CA HIS A 257 -4.31 2.23 -5.67
C HIS A 257 -5.19 2.47 -6.90
N SER A 258 -6.19 1.61 -7.12
CA SER A 258 -7.16 1.77 -8.21
C SER A 258 -7.92 3.08 -8.08
N ARG A 259 -8.47 3.41 -6.89
CA ARG A 259 -9.16 4.69 -6.67
C ARG A 259 -8.24 5.88 -6.94
N ALA A 260 -7.00 5.83 -6.47
CA ALA A 260 -6.03 6.90 -6.71
C ALA A 260 -5.72 7.09 -8.20
N MET A 261 -5.53 5.99 -8.94
CA MET A 261 -5.29 6.03 -10.38
C MET A 261 -6.51 6.57 -11.12
N HIS A 262 -7.72 6.11 -10.78
CA HIS A 262 -8.95 6.56 -11.44
C HIS A 262 -9.25 8.04 -11.16
N LEU A 263 -8.99 8.53 -9.94
CA LEU A 263 -9.10 9.96 -9.64
C LEU A 263 -8.08 10.78 -10.44
N LEU A 264 -6.86 10.28 -10.58
CA LEU A 264 -5.84 10.93 -11.38
C LEU A 264 -6.22 10.97 -12.87
N GLN A 265 -6.69 9.86 -13.41
CA GLN A 265 -7.16 9.73 -14.80
C GLN A 265 -8.40 10.60 -15.09
N ALA A 266 -9.21 10.84 -14.07
CA ALA A 266 -10.32 11.80 -14.13
C ALA A 266 -9.87 13.27 -14.00
N GLY A 267 -8.56 13.55 -13.95
CA GLY A 267 -8.01 14.91 -13.90
C GLY A 267 -8.00 15.54 -12.49
N VAL A 268 -8.26 14.76 -11.44
CA VAL A 268 -8.22 15.29 -10.06
C VAL A 268 -6.78 15.65 -9.67
N ASN A 269 -6.59 16.86 -9.14
CA ASN A 269 -5.27 17.33 -8.72
C ASN A 269 -4.66 16.42 -7.64
N LEU A 270 -3.34 16.13 -7.76
CA LEU A 270 -2.58 15.28 -6.84
C LEU A 270 -2.68 15.73 -5.37
N VAL A 271 -2.86 17.02 -5.11
CA VAL A 271 -3.04 17.55 -3.74
C VAL A 271 -4.35 17.02 -3.14
N TYR A 272 -5.44 17.07 -3.90
CA TYR A 272 -6.73 16.52 -3.43
C TYR A 272 -6.68 15.01 -3.27
N ILE A 273 -6.02 14.30 -4.21
CA ILE A 273 -5.82 12.85 -4.09
C ILE A 273 -5.00 12.53 -2.81
N ARG A 274 -3.96 13.29 -2.52
CA ARG A 274 -3.18 13.17 -1.27
C ARG A 274 -4.08 13.30 -0.05
N ASP A 275 -4.94 14.32 -0.03
CA ASP A 275 -5.80 14.62 1.13
C ASP A 275 -6.89 13.56 1.31
N ILE A 276 -7.55 13.12 0.23
CA ILE A 276 -8.51 12.01 0.24
C ILE A 276 -7.85 10.75 0.78
N LEU A 277 -6.64 10.42 0.30
CA LEU A 277 -5.93 9.23 0.74
C LEU A 277 -5.28 9.41 2.13
N GLY A 278 -5.11 10.62 2.62
CA GLY A 278 -4.40 10.89 3.88
C GLY A 278 -2.92 10.51 3.81
N HIS A 279 -2.23 10.88 2.73
CA HIS A 279 -0.78 10.76 2.63
C HIS A 279 -0.13 11.95 3.32
N VAL A 280 0.89 11.68 4.15
CA VAL A 280 1.66 12.74 4.85
C VAL A 280 2.42 13.62 3.86
N SER A 281 2.84 13.06 2.73
CA SER A 281 3.63 13.75 1.71
C SER A 281 3.06 13.51 0.32
N VAL A 282 3.09 14.56 -0.52
CA VAL A 282 2.74 14.48 -1.96
C VAL A 282 3.63 13.46 -2.68
N LYS A 283 4.90 13.30 -2.27
CA LYS A 283 5.80 12.28 -2.83
C LYS A 283 5.22 10.86 -2.80
N THR A 284 4.39 10.55 -1.81
CA THR A 284 3.71 9.25 -1.75
C THR A 284 2.61 9.14 -2.82
N THR A 285 2.03 10.26 -3.24
CA THR A 285 0.98 10.33 -4.26
C THR A 285 1.58 10.43 -5.68
N GLU A 286 2.79 10.97 -5.81
CA GLU A 286 3.52 11.05 -7.09
C GLU A 286 3.77 9.69 -7.75
N ILE A 287 3.75 8.60 -6.99
CA ILE A 287 3.86 7.25 -7.56
C ILE A 287 2.78 6.97 -8.60
N TYR A 288 1.58 7.52 -8.42
CA TYR A 288 0.45 7.37 -9.35
C TYR A 288 0.72 8.17 -10.63
N ALA A 289 1.16 9.41 -10.52
CA ALA A 289 1.52 10.23 -11.69
C ALA A 289 2.70 9.64 -12.50
N ARG A 290 3.62 8.95 -11.82
CA ARG A 290 4.72 8.26 -12.50
C ARG A 290 4.27 6.97 -13.20
N ALA A 291 3.23 6.33 -12.69
CA ALA A 291 2.72 5.07 -13.24
C ALA A 291 1.89 5.29 -14.51
N ASP A 292 1.28 6.46 -14.70
CA ASP A 292 0.44 6.77 -15.84
C ASP A 292 1.24 7.50 -16.95
N SER A 293 1.53 6.76 -18.02
CA SER A 293 2.20 7.32 -19.21
C SER A 293 1.25 8.04 -20.16
N GLY A 294 -0.06 7.69 -20.11
CA GLY A 294 -1.10 8.32 -20.91
C GLY A 294 -1.28 9.79 -20.54
N LEU A 295 -1.53 10.07 -19.26
CA LEU A 295 -1.67 11.45 -18.76
C LEU A 295 -0.46 12.34 -19.08
N LYS A 296 0.75 11.77 -19.10
CA LYS A 296 1.95 12.53 -19.49
C LYS A 296 1.92 12.89 -20.98
N ARG A 297 1.48 11.97 -21.83
CA ARG A 297 1.32 12.21 -23.26
C ARG A 297 0.28 13.28 -23.50
N ASP A 298 -0.92 13.10 -22.92
CA ASP A 298 -2.04 14.02 -23.07
C ASP A 298 -1.68 15.44 -22.58
N ALA A 299 -0.96 15.53 -21.45
CA ALA A 299 -0.47 16.83 -20.95
C ALA A 299 0.59 17.45 -21.87
N LEU A 300 1.46 16.66 -22.49
CA LEU A 300 2.42 17.17 -23.47
C LEU A 300 1.73 17.57 -24.76
N GLU A 301 0.76 16.81 -25.23
CA GLU A 301 -0.06 17.13 -26.42
C GLU A 301 -0.90 18.40 -26.17
N ALA A 302 -1.53 18.54 -25.00
CA ALA A 302 -2.27 19.72 -24.63
C ALA A 302 -1.40 20.98 -24.46
N ALA A 303 -0.15 20.80 -24.03
CA ALA A 303 0.84 21.87 -23.88
C ALA A 303 1.60 22.18 -25.17
N TYR A 304 1.38 21.38 -26.22
CA TYR A 304 2.05 21.59 -27.50
C TYR A 304 1.56 22.89 -28.16
N VAL A 305 2.48 23.81 -28.29
CA VAL A 305 2.26 25.03 -29.10
C VAL A 305 2.84 24.75 -30.47
N ASP A 306 1.99 24.79 -31.49
CA ASP A 306 2.47 24.66 -32.86
C ASP A 306 3.43 25.83 -33.19
N MET A 307 4.70 25.51 -33.30
CA MET A 307 5.76 26.47 -33.64
C MET A 307 5.85 26.73 -35.15
N GLY A 308 4.92 26.20 -35.96
CA GLY A 308 4.93 26.34 -37.43
C GLY A 308 6.04 25.55 -38.11
N ILE A 309 6.72 24.66 -37.37
CA ILE A 309 7.75 23.78 -37.91
C ILE A 309 7.07 22.48 -38.31
N HIS A 310 6.53 22.46 -39.52
CA HIS A 310 6.00 21.22 -40.11
C HIS A 310 7.17 20.45 -40.76
N GLU A 311 7.19 19.14 -40.58
CA GLU A 311 8.06 18.31 -41.42
C GLU A 311 7.74 18.61 -42.88
N PRO A 312 8.74 18.80 -43.76
CA PRO A 312 8.47 18.99 -45.17
C PRO A 312 7.63 17.81 -45.65
N GLU A 313 6.50 18.11 -46.30
CA GLU A 313 5.46 17.15 -46.70
C GLU A 313 5.96 15.93 -47.50
N GLN A 314 7.22 15.92 -47.87
CA GLN A 314 7.86 14.80 -48.56
C GLN A 314 9.37 14.79 -48.34
N LYS A 315 9.86 13.74 -47.73
CA LYS A 315 11.30 13.46 -47.76
C LYS A 315 11.73 13.29 -49.23
N SER A 316 12.45 14.27 -49.77
CA SER A 316 12.81 14.38 -51.19
C SER A 316 13.51 13.13 -51.75
N TRP A 317 14.13 12.31 -50.88
CA TRP A 317 14.82 11.06 -51.27
C TRP A 317 13.86 9.88 -51.47
N GLU A 318 12.66 9.85 -50.87
CA GLU A 318 11.69 8.75 -51.01
C GLU A 318 11.03 8.73 -52.41
N LYS A 319 10.94 9.88 -53.06
CA LYS A 319 10.38 10.03 -54.41
C LYS A 319 11.45 10.14 -55.51
N ASN A 320 12.72 10.11 -55.15
CA ASN A 320 13.78 10.19 -56.15
C ASN A 320 14.04 8.79 -56.75
N GLN A 321 13.24 8.43 -57.74
CA GLN A 321 13.33 7.16 -58.45
C GLN A 321 14.72 6.94 -59.05
N LYS A 322 15.39 8.03 -59.50
CA LYS A 322 16.76 8.00 -60.01
C LYS A 322 17.80 7.62 -58.95
N LEU A 323 17.63 8.11 -57.72
CA LEU A 323 18.50 7.73 -56.60
C LEU A 323 18.32 6.25 -56.23
N ARG A 324 17.08 5.76 -56.26
CA ARG A 324 16.76 4.36 -55.99
C ARG A 324 17.33 3.40 -57.05
N GLU A 325 17.26 3.80 -58.34
CA GLU A 325 17.87 3.06 -59.46
C GLU A 325 19.41 3.11 -59.39
N TYR A 326 19.99 4.27 -59.07
CA TYR A 326 21.42 4.40 -58.85
C TYR A 326 21.90 3.49 -57.72
N LEU A 327 21.23 3.48 -56.57
CA LEU A 327 21.59 2.62 -55.43
C LEU A 327 21.43 1.13 -55.79
N LYS A 328 20.46 0.75 -56.63
CA LYS A 328 20.36 -0.62 -57.14
C LYS A 328 21.42 -1.02 -58.16
N SER A 329 22.03 -0.05 -58.84
CA SER A 329 23.12 -0.30 -59.76
C SER A 329 24.49 -0.45 -59.10
N LEU A 330 24.60 -0.16 -57.80
CA LEU A 330 25.84 -0.31 -57.00
C LEU A 330 25.99 -1.68 -56.35
N ALA A 331 25.07 -2.63 -56.59
CA ALA A 331 25.07 -4.00 -56.02
C ALA A 331 25.69 -5.02 -56.98
#